data_d65dac4b2ea32473e8cbd6fa53727ede
#
_entry.id   d65dac4b2ea32473e8cbd6fa53727ede
#
_cell.length_a   1.000
_cell.length_b   1.000
_cell.length_c   1.000
_cell.angle_alpha   90.00
_cell.angle_beta   90.00
_cell.angle_gamma   90.00
#
_symmetry.space_group_name_H-M   'P 1'
#
loop_
_entity.id
_entity.type
_entity.pdbx_description
1 polymer ?
#
loop_
_entity_poly.entity_id
_entity_poly.type
_entity_poly.pdbx_seq_one_letter_code
_entity_poly.pdbx_strand_id
1 'polypeptide(L)'
;MSEKLQQDHFKVAAKEKEESQQYLQGRGAQINTKNRFLKNEKTKEHIEGVDEWEESNIPTQYLEQESKTIVNKVESPDVGMSYSMNPYAGCEHGCIYCYARNVHEYWGYSAGLDFERKIIIKKNAPQLLRKFLMHPKWE
;
A
#
# COMPACT_ATOMS: atom_id res chain seq x y z
N MET A 1 6.72 49.25 -12.74
CA MET A 1 7.47 48.00 -12.48
C MET A 1 6.96 47.23 -11.25
N SER A 2 6.02 47.78 -10.46
CA SER A 2 5.48 47.20 -9.22
C SER A 2 4.32 46.24 -9.41
N GLU A 3 3.42 46.50 -10.36
CA GLU A 3 2.18 45.69 -10.54
C GLU A 3 2.42 44.30 -11.12
N LYS A 4 3.41 44.14 -12.01
CA LYS A 4 3.75 42.84 -12.59
C LYS A 4 4.31 41.85 -11.53
N LEU A 5 5.12 42.35 -10.59
CA LEU A 5 5.68 41.56 -9.49
C LEU A 5 4.59 41.08 -8.52
N GLN A 6 3.57 41.90 -8.26
CA GLN A 6 2.42 41.50 -7.43
C GLN A 6 1.53 40.46 -8.10
N GLN A 7 1.30 40.57 -9.42
CA GLN A 7 0.54 39.58 -10.17
C GLN A 7 1.25 38.23 -10.27
N ASP A 8 2.58 38.23 -10.40
CA ASP A 8 3.36 36.99 -10.42
C ASP A 8 3.40 36.32 -9.06
N HIS A 9 3.49 37.07 -7.95
CA HIS A 9 3.37 36.54 -6.60
C HIS A 9 1.97 35.95 -6.31
N PHE A 10 0.91 36.57 -6.82
CA PHE A 10 -0.45 36.05 -6.68
C PHE A 10 -0.67 34.77 -7.50
N LYS A 11 -0.09 34.65 -8.68
CA LYS A 11 -0.13 33.45 -9.52
C LYS A 11 0.67 32.30 -8.93
N VAL A 12 1.82 32.57 -8.33
CA VAL A 12 2.64 31.56 -7.63
C VAL A 12 1.91 31.06 -6.38
N ALA A 13 1.36 31.96 -5.57
CA ALA A 13 0.58 31.60 -4.37
C ALA A 13 -0.74 30.87 -4.70
N ALA A 14 -1.38 31.17 -5.85
CA ALA A 14 -2.54 30.44 -6.33
C ALA A 14 -2.14 29.03 -6.81
N LYS A 15 -1.01 28.90 -7.50
CA LYS A 15 -0.49 27.62 -7.96
C LYS A 15 -0.04 26.73 -6.80
N GLU A 16 0.55 27.29 -5.74
CA GLU A 16 0.88 26.58 -4.50
C GLU A 16 -0.37 26.13 -3.72
N LYS A 17 -1.51 26.82 -3.86
CA LYS A 17 -2.79 26.41 -3.28
C LYS A 17 -3.51 25.33 -4.09
N GLU A 18 -3.31 25.27 -5.41
CA GLU A 18 -3.86 24.21 -6.26
C GLU A 18 -3.08 22.90 -6.15
N GLU A 19 -1.80 22.95 -5.78
CA GLU A 19 -0.97 21.78 -5.42
C GLU A 19 -1.19 21.28 -3.98
N SER A 20 -2.16 21.79 -3.24
CA SER A 20 -2.58 21.16 -1.98
C SER A 20 -3.19 19.79 -2.32
N GLN A 21 -2.36 18.76 -2.33
CA GLN A 21 -2.79 17.37 -2.47
C GLN A 21 -4.01 17.16 -1.57
N GLN A 22 -5.13 16.83 -2.19
CA GLN A 22 -6.37 16.61 -1.48
C GLN A 22 -6.15 15.50 -0.45
N TYR A 23 -6.13 15.87 0.84
CA TYR A 23 -5.85 14.94 1.92
C TYR A 23 -6.90 13.83 1.94
N LEU A 24 -6.45 12.59 1.82
CA LEU A 24 -7.31 11.41 1.86
C LEU A 24 -7.69 11.08 3.30
N GLN A 25 -8.90 11.43 3.70
CA GLN A 25 -9.40 11.17 5.05
C GLN A 25 -9.40 9.68 5.37
N GLY A 26 -8.99 9.34 6.60
CA GLY A 26 -8.97 7.95 7.09
C GLY A 26 -7.84 7.09 6.49
N ARG A 27 -6.88 7.70 5.78
CA ARG A 27 -5.72 7.00 5.23
C ARG A 27 -4.43 7.56 5.83
N GLY A 28 -3.51 6.68 6.24
CA GLY A 28 -2.20 7.08 6.76
C GLY A 28 -1.24 7.43 5.63
N ALA A 29 -1.24 6.68 4.53
CA ALA A 29 -0.51 7.03 3.33
C ALA A 29 -1.36 7.96 2.45
N GLN A 30 -0.72 8.97 1.87
CA GLN A 30 -1.35 9.92 0.96
C GLN A 30 -1.00 9.67 -0.50
N ILE A 31 0.08 8.94 -0.75
CA ILE A 31 0.60 8.63 -2.09
C ILE A 31 1.02 7.16 -2.19
N ASN A 32 1.13 6.68 -3.40
CA ASN A 32 1.80 5.41 -3.70
C ASN A 32 3.31 5.65 -3.87
N THR A 33 4.12 4.86 -3.19
CA THR A 33 5.57 4.85 -3.36
C THR A 33 5.96 3.92 -4.50
N LYS A 34 7.13 4.16 -5.10
CA LYS A 34 7.68 3.30 -6.15
C LYS A 34 7.94 1.89 -5.61
N ASN A 35 7.46 0.87 -6.32
CA ASN A 35 7.73 -0.53 -5.97
C ASN A 35 9.17 -0.91 -6.35
N ARG A 36 9.95 -1.42 -5.40
CA ARG A 36 11.38 -1.76 -5.57
C ARG A 36 11.64 -2.91 -6.56
N PHE A 37 10.65 -3.77 -6.76
CA PHE A 37 10.79 -4.98 -7.58
C PHE A 37 10.30 -4.81 -9.01
N LEU A 38 9.56 -3.74 -9.31
CA LEU A 38 9.06 -3.45 -10.65
C LEU A 38 10.05 -2.58 -11.42
N LYS A 39 10.51 -3.06 -12.57
CA LYS A 39 11.40 -2.31 -13.48
C LYS A 39 10.66 -1.18 -14.19
N ASN A 40 9.39 -1.39 -14.50
CA ASN A 40 8.54 -0.43 -15.21
C ASN A 40 7.42 0.03 -14.28
N GLU A 41 7.24 1.32 -14.17
CA GLU A 41 6.17 1.97 -13.41
C GLU A 41 5.14 2.50 -14.40
N LYS A 42 3.85 2.21 -14.16
CA LYS A 42 2.77 2.88 -14.86
C LYS A 42 2.52 4.21 -14.16
N THR A 43 3.09 5.28 -14.69
CA THR A 43 2.78 6.63 -14.25
C THR A 43 1.47 7.05 -14.89
N LYS A 44 0.49 7.45 -14.09
CA LYS A 44 -0.66 8.18 -14.60
C LYS A 44 -0.23 9.63 -14.79
N GLU A 45 -0.05 10.05 -16.01
CA GLU A 45 0.14 11.47 -16.33
C GLU A 45 -1.24 12.14 -16.39
N HIS A 46 -1.41 13.19 -15.62
CA HIS A 46 -2.61 14.02 -15.67
C HIS A 46 -2.53 14.94 -16.90
N ILE A 47 -3.47 14.79 -17.82
CA ILE A 47 -3.63 15.71 -18.93
C ILE A 47 -4.66 16.75 -18.53
N GLU A 48 -4.22 17.98 -18.33
CA GLU A 48 -5.10 19.10 -17.95
C GLU A 48 -6.30 19.20 -18.89
N GLY A 49 -7.50 19.16 -18.32
CA GLY A 49 -8.77 19.37 -19.02
C GLY A 49 -9.47 18.12 -19.57
N VAL A 50 -8.94 16.90 -19.33
CA VAL A 50 -9.57 15.65 -19.78
C VAL A 50 -10.01 14.74 -18.62
N ASP A 51 -9.33 14.77 -17.49
CA ASP A 51 -9.62 13.91 -16.36
C ASP A 51 -10.06 14.71 -15.13
N GLU A 52 -11.28 14.48 -14.64
CA GLU A 52 -11.70 14.94 -13.31
C GLU A 52 -11.05 14.05 -12.26
N TRP A 53 -10.35 14.66 -11.30
CA TRP A 53 -9.71 13.95 -10.18
C TRP A 53 -10.75 13.42 -9.20
N GLU A 54 -11.23 12.20 -9.41
CA GLU A 54 -12.08 11.46 -8.46
C GLU A 54 -11.29 10.46 -7.60
N GLU A 55 -10.08 10.78 -7.14
CA GLU A 55 -9.32 9.84 -6.29
C GLU A 55 -9.70 9.85 -4.81
N SER A 56 -10.55 10.77 -4.35
CA SER A 56 -10.81 10.97 -2.93
C SER A 56 -11.55 9.83 -2.24
N ASN A 57 -12.18 8.90 -2.96
CA ASN A 57 -13.05 7.90 -2.35
C ASN A 57 -12.99 6.51 -2.99
N ILE A 58 -11.81 6.06 -3.43
CA ILE A 58 -11.68 4.70 -3.96
C ILE A 58 -11.86 3.70 -2.82
N PRO A 59 -12.86 2.79 -2.88
CA PRO A 59 -13.10 1.80 -1.84
C PRO A 59 -11.96 0.79 -1.76
N THR A 60 -11.82 0.16 -0.60
CA THR A 60 -10.89 -0.95 -0.40
C THR A 60 -11.28 -2.13 -1.28
N GLN A 61 -10.30 -2.69 -1.95
CA GLN A 61 -10.44 -3.87 -2.82
C GLN A 61 -9.90 -5.11 -2.10
N TYR A 62 -10.66 -6.19 -2.16
CA TYR A 62 -10.27 -7.49 -1.63
C TYR A 62 -9.88 -8.41 -2.78
N LEU A 63 -8.60 -8.78 -2.86
CA LEU A 63 -8.02 -9.53 -3.97
C LEU A 63 -7.70 -10.95 -3.51
N GLU A 64 -8.37 -11.95 -4.08
CA GLU A 64 -8.08 -13.36 -3.78
C GLU A 64 -6.81 -13.80 -4.50
N GLN A 65 -5.90 -14.42 -3.75
CA GLN A 65 -4.64 -14.95 -4.25
C GLN A 65 -4.36 -16.33 -3.62
N GLU A 66 -3.59 -17.14 -4.32
CA GLU A 66 -3.08 -18.39 -3.77
C GLU A 66 -1.61 -18.24 -3.37
N SER A 67 -1.29 -18.71 -2.19
CA SER A 67 0.09 -18.75 -1.66
C SER A 67 0.67 -20.14 -1.75
N LYS A 68 2.01 -20.23 -1.87
CA LYS A 68 2.74 -21.50 -1.79
C LYS A 68 2.88 -21.97 -0.34
N THR A 69 3.08 -21.03 0.56
CA THR A 69 3.24 -21.27 2.02
C THR A 69 2.47 -20.22 2.79
N ILE A 70 2.05 -20.57 4.02
CA ILE A 70 1.35 -19.65 4.91
C ILE A 70 2.09 -19.47 6.24
N VAL A 71 2.80 -20.49 6.68
CA VAL A 71 3.53 -20.51 7.95
C VAL A 71 4.99 -20.22 7.69
N ASN A 72 5.55 -19.29 8.46
CA ASN A 72 6.95 -18.91 8.43
C ASN A 72 7.59 -19.23 9.77
N LYS A 73 8.79 -19.80 9.76
CA LYS A 73 9.61 -19.94 10.96
C LYS A 73 10.11 -18.57 11.39
N VAL A 74 10.02 -18.28 12.68
CA VAL A 74 10.54 -17.06 13.28
C VAL A 74 11.91 -17.38 13.87
N GLU A 75 12.95 -16.73 13.35
CA GLU A 75 14.34 -16.96 13.78
C GLU A 75 14.88 -15.82 14.65
N SER A 76 14.01 -14.86 15.02
CA SER A 76 14.41 -13.75 15.90
C SER A 76 14.47 -14.20 17.35
N PRO A 77 15.59 -14.02 18.06
CA PRO A 77 15.70 -14.38 19.47
C PRO A 77 14.83 -13.49 20.38
N ASP A 78 14.45 -12.30 19.92
CA ASP A 78 13.68 -11.33 20.68
C ASP A 78 12.18 -11.62 20.68
N VAL A 79 11.75 -12.57 19.86
CA VAL A 79 10.34 -12.92 19.69
C VAL A 79 10.08 -14.31 20.23
N GLY A 80 9.32 -14.41 21.31
CA GLY A 80 9.03 -15.68 22.01
C GLY A 80 8.08 -16.64 21.27
N MET A 81 8.07 -16.62 19.92
CA MET A 81 7.27 -17.52 19.10
C MET A 81 8.14 -18.21 18.04
N SER A 82 7.90 -19.49 17.78
CA SER A 82 8.65 -20.27 16.79
C SER A 82 8.10 -20.12 15.36
N TYR A 83 6.83 -19.83 15.23
CA TYR A 83 6.14 -19.75 13.93
C TYR A 83 5.19 -18.56 13.89
N SER A 84 5.04 -18.00 12.70
CA SER A 84 4.07 -16.96 12.42
C SER A 84 3.29 -17.28 11.15
N MET A 85 2.04 -16.84 11.06
CA MET A 85 1.26 -16.94 9.84
C MET A 85 0.47 -15.65 9.60
N ASN A 86 0.26 -15.33 8.34
CA ASN A 86 -0.58 -14.21 7.97
C ASN A 86 -1.44 -14.58 6.75
N PRO A 87 -2.76 -14.81 6.92
CA PRO A 87 -3.67 -15.14 5.84
C PRO A 87 -4.00 -13.95 4.93
N TYR A 88 -3.63 -12.75 5.33
CA TYR A 88 -3.86 -11.52 4.57
C TYR A 88 -2.55 -10.80 4.29
N ALA A 89 -2.54 -9.91 3.28
CA ALA A 89 -1.52 -8.89 3.11
C ALA A 89 -2.21 -7.57 2.76
N GLY A 90 -1.72 -6.46 3.35
CA GLY A 90 -2.41 -5.17 3.36
C GLY A 90 -3.25 -4.98 4.62
N CYS A 91 -3.56 -3.74 4.95
CA CYS A 91 -4.30 -3.38 6.15
C CYS A 91 -4.89 -1.98 6.04
N GLU A 92 -6.19 -1.85 6.24
CA GLU A 92 -6.92 -0.57 6.20
C GLU A 92 -6.61 0.38 7.37
N HIS A 93 -5.92 -0.11 8.41
CA HIS A 93 -5.66 0.67 9.62
C HIS A 93 -4.77 1.91 9.40
N GLY A 94 -4.05 1.97 8.29
CA GLY A 94 -3.35 3.16 7.84
C GLY A 94 -2.13 3.60 8.65
N CYS A 95 -1.60 2.77 9.55
CA CYS A 95 -0.39 3.13 10.32
C CYS A 95 0.79 3.40 9.38
N ILE A 96 1.30 4.64 9.37
CA ILE A 96 2.42 5.05 8.50
C ILE A 96 3.73 4.35 8.86
N TYR A 97 3.91 3.96 10.11
CA TYR A 97 5.10 3.27 10.66
C TYR A 97 5.02 1.74 10.57
N CYS A 98 4.00 1.18 9.91
CA CYS A 98 3.80 -0.27 9.87
C CYS A 98 4.90 -0.96 9.06
N TYR A 99 5.64 -1.87 9.69
CA TYR A 99 6.71 -2.65 9.05
C TYR A 99 6.20 -3.56 7.91
N ALA A 100 4.93 -3.96 7.97
CA ALA A 100 4.33 -4.87 7.01
C ALA A 100 4.09 -4.22 5.63
N ARG A 101 4.18 -2.89 5.51
CA ARG A 101 4.00 -2.17 4.24
C ARG A 101 4.96 -2.67 3.16
N ASN A 102 6.21 -2.92 3.51
CA ASN A 102 7.23 -3.38 2.57
C ASN A 102 6.92 -4.77 1.98
N VAL A 103 6.15 -5.60 2.69
CA VAL A 103 5.75 -6.94 2.21
C VAL A 103 4.79 -6.84 1.02
N HIS A 104 4.07 -5.74 0.91
CA HIS A 104 3.10 -5.52 -0.17
C HIS A 104 3.76 -5.39 -1.56
N GLU A 105 5.00 -4.92 -1.59
CA GLU A 105 5.79 -4.80 -2.82
C GLU A 105 6.08 -6.15 -3.49
N TYR A 106 6.17 -7.26 -2.74
CA TYR A 106 6.33 -8.61 -3.31
C TYR A 106 5.11 -9.06 -4.14
N TRP A 107 3.97 -8.44 -3.91
CA TRP A 107 2.73 -8.68 -4.68
C TRP A 107 2.60 -7.76 -5.89
N GLY A 108 3.60 -6.90 -6.15
CA GLY A 108 3.60 -5.94 -7.25
C GLY A 108 2.85 -4.65 -6.95
N TYR A 109 2.45 -4.41 -5.70
CA TYR A 109 1.75 -3.21 -5.27
C TYR A 109 2.68 -2.25 -4.53
N SER A 110 2.24 -1.00 -4.36
CA SER A 110 2.98 0.00 -3.59
C SER A 110 2.86 -0.26 -2.07
N ALA A 111 3.91 0.08 -1.32
CA ALA A 111 3.90 0.13 0.13
C ALA A 111 3.10 1.32 0.70
N GLY A 112 2.66 2.26 -0.16
CA GLY A 112 1.86 3.43 0.19
C GLY A 112 0.37 3.15 0.28
N LEU A 113 -0.43 3.85 -0.52
CA LEU A 113 -1.90 3.73 -0.55
C LEU A 113 -2.38 2.34 -0.94
N ASP A 114 -1.66 1.64 -1.83
CA ASP A 114 -2.06 0.29 -2.23
C ASP A 114 -2.09 -0.67 -1.05
N PHE A 115 -1.18 -0.51 -0.07
CA PHE A 115 -1.18 -1.32 1.15
C PHE A 115 -2.48 -1.17 1.96
N GLU A 116 -3.10 -0.01 1.90
CA GLU A 116 -4.35 0.30 2.62
C GLU A 116 -5.62 0.01 1.81
N ARG A 117 -5.50 0.01 0.48
CA ARG A 117 -6.65 -0.11 -0.43
C ARG A 117 -6.78 -1.48 -1.10
N LYS A 118 -5.70 -2.26 -1.19
CA LYS A 118 -5.69 -3.57 -1.85
C LYS A 118 -5.34 -4.65 -0.85
N ILE A 119 -6.34 -5.24 -0.23
CA ILE A 119 -6.16 -6.31 0.75
C ILE A 119 -6.12 -7.65 0.01
N ILE A 120 -4.99 -8.33 0.11
CA ILE A 120 -4.80 -9.64 -0.51
C ILE A 120 -5.26 -10.71 0.48
N ILE A 121 -6.19 -11.55 0.05
CA ILE A 121 -6.71 -12.69 0.80
C ILE A 121 -6.09 -13.96 0.25
N LYS A 122 -5.33 -14.68 1.08
CA LYS A 122 -4.74 -15.96 0.70
C LYS A 122 -5.78 -17.07 0.84
N LYS A 123 -6.53 -17.31 -0.22
CA LYS A 123 -7.70 -18.18 -0.24
C LYS A 123 -7.41 -19.61 0.23
N ASN A 124 -6.23 -20.12 -0.07
CA ASN A 124 -5.80 -21.47 0.28
C ASN A 124 -5.13 -21.57 1.66
N ALA A 125 -5.18 -20.49 2.48
CA ALA A 125 -4.56 -20.45 3.81
C ALA A 125 -5.01 -21.59 4.75
N PRO A 126 -6.31 -21.95 4.86
CA PRO A 126 -6.76 -23.02 5.73
C PRO A 126 -6.19 -24.39 5.34
N GLN A 127 -6.12 -24.66 4.02
CA GLN A 127 -5.57 -25.92 3.50
C GLN A 127 -4.06 -26.02 3.77
N LEU A 128 -3.34 -24.93 3.55
CA LEU A 128 -1.89 -24.86 3.81
C LEU A 128 -1.59 -25.00 5.30
N LEU A 129 -2.37 -24.36 6.17
CA LEU A 129 -2.23 -24.50 7.61
C LEU A 129 -2.48 -25.94 8.05
N ARG A 130 -3.57 -26.56 7.60
CA ARG A 130 -3.88 -27.97 7.89
C ARG A 130 -2.72 -28.87 7.45
N LYS A 131 -2.22 -28.71 6.22
CA LYS A 131 -1.09 -29.47 5.69
C LYS A 131 0.17 -29.31 6.56
N PHE A 132 0.41 -28.10 7.04
CA PHE A 132 1.55 -27.81 7.90
C PHE A 132 1.43 -28.52 9.26
N LEU A 133 0.27 -28.41 9.94
CA LEU A 133 0.02 -29.00 11.26
C LEU A 133 -0.06 -30.55 11.22
N MET A 134 -0.48 -31.13 10.10
CA MET A 134 -0.56 -32.58 9.91
C MET A 134 0.77 -33.19 9.43
N HIS A 135 1.82 -32.38 9.29
CA HIS A 135 3.12 -32.87 8.86
C HIS A 135 3.77 -33.72 9.95
N PRO A 136 4.33 -34.95 9.63
CA PRO A 136 4.88 -35.85 10.62
C PRO A 136 6.04 -35.28 11.47
N LYS A 137 6.66 -34.21 10.98
CA LYS A 137 7.76 -33.50 11.71
C LYS A 137 7.27 -32.29 12.50
N TRP A 138 5.95 -32.12 12.62
CA TRP A 138 5.37 -31.08 13.47
C TRP A 138 5.46 -31.54 14.94
N GLU A 139 6.15 -30.76 15.78
CA GLU A 139 6.27 -30.93 17.21
C GLU A 139 5.58 -29.79 17.94
#